data_92ff7e19f8b3e28ea70dcdb197a04950
#
_entry.id   92ff7e19f8b3e28ea70dcdb197a04950
#
_cell.length_a   1.000
_cell.length_b   1.000
_cell.length_c   1.000
_cell.angle_alpha   90.00
_cell.angle_beta   90.00
_cell.angle_gamma   90.00
#
_symmetry.space_group_name_H-M   'P 1'
#
loop_
_entity.id
_entity.type
_entity.pdbx_description
1 polymer ?
#
loop_
_entity_poly.entity_id
_entity_poly.type
_entity_poly.pdbx_seq_one_letter_code
_entity_poly.pdbx_strand_id
1 'polypeptide(L)'
;MQFFHDVSRRQFLTQTGLAVGTLTAGAAWTKDAAWTKDAAPLQISLAQWTINRELRSGKIDNLDFAKVAAEHGIHAVEYVNQFFMDKAKDAKYLGEMKKRAADQGVKSLLIMCDREGNIGDPDSAKRKQTVDNHRKWLDAAKFLGCHSIRVNAGSSGTWDEQVKLAADGLSRLTAIGAKLGLNVIVENHGGLSSNADWLVEVIKKVDHKRCGTLPDFGNFRIKPGESYDSYRGMQKLLPFAKGVSVKDRVWDDKGKQSALDYDRMLKLVHASGFRGYCGIEFGGYANLTASRKKLQTAISKL
;
A
#
# COMPACT_ATOMS: atom_id res chain seq x y z
N MET A 1 57.91 -33.33 -5.08
CA MET A 1 58.82 -32.20 -5.32
C MET A 1 57.90 -30.99 -5.48
N GLN A 2 57.71 -30.21 -4.39
CA GLN A 2 58.40 -28.98 -4.06
C GLN A 2 58.00 -27.85 -5.06
N PHE A 3 57.51 -26.64 -4.70
CA PHE A 3 57.70 -25.82 -3.49
C PHE A 3 56.51 -24.86 -3.31
N PHE A 4 56.17 -24.62 -2.06
CA PHE A 4 55.38 -23.49 -1.53
C PHE A 4 56.12 -22.15 -1.78
N HIS A 5 55.40 -21.07 -1.97
CA HIS A 5 55.80 -19.77 -1.43
C HIS A 5 54.60 -18.95 -0.93
N ASP A 6 54.63 -18.83 0.35
CA ASP A 6 53.92 -17.97 1.27
C ASP A 6 54.28 -16.50 0.97
N VAL A 7 53.29 -15.61 0.84
CA VAL A 7 53.51 -14.16 0.91
C VAL A 7 52.67 -13.58 1.99
N SER A 8 53.39 -13.18 3.03
CA SER A 8 52.92 -12.74 4.33
C SER A 8 52.08 -11.44 4.29
N ARG A 9 51.11 -11.43 5.20
CA ARG A 9 50.43 -10.25 5.73
C ARG A 9 51.44 -9.32 6.45
N ARG A 10 52.06 -8.39 5.78
CA ARG A 10 52.69 -7.19 6.40
C ARG A 10 53.28 -6.31 5.32
N GLN A 11 52.48 -5.33 4.88
CA GLN A 11 52.93 -4.05 4.35
C GLN A 11 51.76 -3.28 3.74
N PHE A 12 50.98 -2.62 4.60
CA PHE A 12 50.25 -1.39 4.25
C PHE A 12 49.84 -0.68 5.55
N LEU A 13 50.83 -0.23 6.29
CA LEU A 13 50.65 0.78 7.33
C LEU A 13 51.81 1.76 7.16
N THR A 14 51.54 2.90 6.56
CA THR A 14 52.11 4.21 6.92
C THR A 14 51.59 5.31 6.00
N GLN A 15 51.17 6.36 6.65
CA GLN A 15 50.85 7.73 6.20
C GLN A 15 49.30 7.96 6.11
N THR A 16 48.71 8.83 6.81
CA THR A 16 49.00 9.94 7.73
C THR A 16 47.70 10.64 8.09
N GLY A 17 47.63 11.24 9.23
CA GLY A 17 46.76 12.42 9.42
C GLY A 17 45.55 12.23 10.30
N LEU A 18 45.70 12.51 11.60
CA LEU A 18 44.61 12.79 12.52
C LEU A 18 43.78 14.01 12.02
N ALA A 19 42.47 13.81 11.90
CA ALA A 19 41.50 14.87 12.07
C ALA A 19 40.33 14.30 12.89
N VAL A 20 40.32 14.67 14.17
CA VAL A 20 39.17 14.42 15.07
C VAL A 20 38.10 15.41 14.68
N GLY A 21 37.10 14.93 13.95
CA GLY A 21 35.87 15.67 13.67
C GLY A 21 34.71 14.92 14.29
N THR A 22 34.12 15.49 15.33
CA THR A 22 32.85 15.04 15.92
C THR A 22 31.75 15.20 14.90
N LEU A 23 31.34 14.11 14.26
CA LEU A 23 30.15 14.07 13.39
C LEU A 23 28.92 13.77 14.24
N THR A 24 28.19 14.82 14.60
CA THR A 24 26.79 14.73 14.96
C THR A 24 26.01 14.38 13.70
N ALA A 25 25.61 13.12 13.56
CA ALA A 25 24.77 12.66 12.46
C ALA A 25 23.32 13.13 12.65
N GLY A 26 23.08 14.40 12.33
CA GLY A 26 21.74 14.88 11.98
C GLY A 26 21.49 14.46 10.53
N ALA A 27 20.62 13.49 10.29
CA ALA A 27 20.16 13.18 8.95
C ALA A 27 19.32 14.37 8.44
N ALA A 28 19.97 15.32 7.82
CA ALA A 28 19.33 16.35 7.02
C ALA A 28 18.74 15.67 5.77
N TRP A 29 17.41 15.62 5.69
CA TRP A 29 16.70 15.31 4.46
C TRP A 29 17.02 16.41 3.45
N THR A 30 17.91 16.14 2.52
CA THR A 30 18.25 17.09 1.45
C THR A 30 17.04 17.29 0.55
N LYS A 31 16.63 18.54 0.42
CA LYS A 31 15.50 19.01 -0.39
C LYS A 31 15.77 19.04 -1.90
N ASP A 32 16.83 18.44 -2.38
CA ASP A 32 17.23 18.50 -3.78
C ASP A 32 17.30 17.11 -4.42
N ALA A 33 16.14 16.44 -4.52
CA ALA A 33 15.98 15.43 -5.57
C ALA A 33 15.63 16.19 -6.86
N ALA A 34 16.63 16.44 -7.70
CA ALA A 34 16.43 17.00 -9.02
C ALA A 34 15.44 16.11 -9.80
N TRP A 35 14.32 16.72 -10.20
CA TRP A 35 13.27 16.08 -10.99
C TRP A 35 13.82 15.71 -12.35
N THR A 36 14.08 14.42 -12.60
CA THR A 36 14.40 13.94 -13.95
C THR A 36 13.10 13.79 -14.72
N LYS A 37 13.04 14.35 -15.92
CA LYS A 37 11.92 14.25 -16.88
C LYS A 37 11.58 12.80 -17.28
N ASP A 38 12.43 11.84 -16.92
CA ASP A 38 12.35 10.43 -17.32
C ASP A 38 11.70 9.51 -16.26
N ALA A 39 11.07 10.08 -15.22
CA ALA A 39 10.35 9.27 -14.23
C ALA A 39 9.10 8.64 -14.88
N ALA A 40 8.97 7.31 -14.77
CA ALA A 40 7.82 6.58 -15.30
C ALA A 40 6.49 7.24 -14.86
N PRO A 41 5.52 7.40 -15.79
CA PRO A 41 4.24 8.05 -15.45
C PRO A 41 3.47 7.23 -14.42
N LEU A 42 2.54 7.89 -13.72
CA LEU A 42 1.56 7.20 -12.88
C LEU A 42 0.75 6.23 -13.76
N GLN A 43 0.54 5.02 -13.24
CA GLN A 43 -0.21 3.97 -13.92
C GLN A 43 -1.59 3.79 -13.29
N ILE A 44 -2.53 3.19 -14.01
CA ILE A 44 -3.88 2.95 -13.53
C ILE A 44 -4.08 1.47 -13.22
N SER A 45 -4.64 1.17 -12.07
CA SER A 45 -5.16 -0.14 -11.68
C SER A 45 -6.64 -0.07 -11.36
N LEU A 46 -7.28 -1.23 -11.26
CA LEU A 46 -8.66 -1.38 -10.83
C LEU A 46 -8.69 -2.07 -9.46
N ALA A 47 -9.24 -1.40 -8.46
CA ALA A 47 -9.57 -2.01 -7.18
C ALA A 47 -10.86 -2.83 -7.31
N GLN A 48 -10.83 -4.07 -6.87
CA GLN A 48 -11.95 -5.01 -6.98
C GLN A 48 -13.22 -4.53 -6.28
N TRP A 49 -13.05 -3.71 -5.25
CA TRP A 49 -14.18 -3.11 -4.54
C TRP A 49 -15.06 -2.22 -5.43
N THR A 50 -14.53 -1.67 -6.52
CA THR A 50 -15.28 -0.86 -7.49
C THR A 50 -16.48 -1.60 -8.06
N ILE A 51 -16.36 -2.91 -8.26
CA ILE A 51 -17.42 -3.77 -8.83
C ILE A 51 -18.00 -4.72 -7.77
N ASN A 52 -17.94 -4.33 -6.50
CA ASN A 52 -18.37 -5.18 -5.37
C ASN A 52 -19.85 -5.62 -5.45
N ARG A 53 -20.72 -4.82 -6.04
CA ARG A 53 -22.14 -5.14 -6.21
C ARG A 53 -22.35 -6.30 -7.17
N GLU A 54 -21.66 -6.27 -8.30
CA GLU A 54 -21.71 -7.29 -9.33
C GLU A 54 -21.12 -8.62 -8.86
N LEU A 55 -20.00 -8.56 -8.12
CA LEU A 55 -19.39 -9.73 -7.51
C LEU A 55 -20.29 -10.36 -6.42
N ARG A 56 -20.88 -9.53 -5.54
CA ARG A 56 -21.77 -10.02 -4.48
C ARG A 56 -23.07 -10.59 -4.99
N SER A 57 -23.60 -10.07 -6.10
CA SER A 57 -24.81 -10.58 -6.74
C SER A 57 -24.58 -11.81 -7.63
N GLY A 58 -23.31 -12.21 -7.83
CA GLY A 58 -22.95 -13.29 -8.75
C GLY A 58 -23.08 -12.92 -10.23
N LYS A 59 -23.34 -11.65 -10.56
CA LYS A 59 -23.38 -11.18 -11.95
C LYS A 59 -22.02 -11.27 -12.64
N ILE A 60 -20.95 -11.11 -11.88
CA ILE A 60 -19.57 -11.31 -12.32
C ILE A 60 -18.93 -12.33 -11.37
N ASP A 61 -18.31 -13.38 -11.95
CA ASP A 61 -17.50 -14.32 -11.19
C ASP A 61 -16.17 -13.66 -10.78
N ASN A 62 -15.68 -13.97 -9.57
CA ASN A 62 -14.40 -13.45 -9.10
C ASN A 62 -13.23 -13.80 -10.05
N LEU A 63 -13.28 -14.98 -10.68
CA LEU A 63 -12.25 -15.41 -11.64
C LEU A 63 -12.25 -14.58 -12.93
N ASP A 64 -13.33 -13.88 -13.24
CA ASP A 64 -13.43 -13.01 -14.42
C ASP A 64 -12.99 -11.57 -14.15
N PHE A 65 -12.58 -11.23 -12.93
CA PHE A 65 -12.22 -9.86 -12.56
C PHE A 65 -11.09 -9.27 -13.43
N ALA A 66 -10.05 -10.05 -13.72
CA ALA A 66 -8.95 -9.60 -14.60
C ALA A 66 -9.43 -9.35 -16.04
N LYS A 67 -10.33 -10.20 -16.56
CA LYS A 67 -10.97 -10.01 -17.87
C LYS A 67 -11.78 -8.72 -17.91
N VAL A 68 -12.60 -8.46 -16.88
CA VAL A 68 -13.36 -7.23 -16.75
C VAL A 68 -12.44 -6.00 -16.77
N ALA A 69 -11.32 -6.03 -16.04
CA ALA A 69 -10.36 -4.94 -16.07
C ALA A 69 -9.80 -4.71 -17.48
N ALA A 70 -9.39 -5.78 -18.16
CA ALA A 70 -8.84 -5.73 -19.53
C ALA A 70 -9.85 -5.17 -20.54
N GLU A 71 -11.11 -5.60 -20.47
CA GLU A 71 -12.20 -5.11 -21.34
C GLU A 71 -12.42 -3.59 -21.22
N HIS A 72 -12.09 -3.01 -20.07
CA HIS A 72 -12.10 -1.58 -19.83
C HIS A 72 -10.73 -0.90 -20.06
N GLY A 73 -9.75 -1.63 -20.62
CA GLY A 73 -8.40 -1.13 -20.92
C GLY A 73 -7.56 -0.87 -19.65
N ILE A 74 -7.80 -1.59 -18.57
CA ILE A 74 -7.04 -1.52 -17.32
C ILE A 74 -6.25 -2.82 -17.17
N HIS A 75 -4.90 -2.73 -17.18
CA HIS A 75 -4.02 -3.89 -17.20
C HIS A 75 -3.29 -4.14 -15.86
N ALA A 76 -3.90 -3.70 -14.76
CA ALA A 76 -3.45 -4.01 -13.41
C ALA A 76 -4.64 -4.04 -12.44
N VAL A 77 -4.62 -4.96 -11.48
CA VAL A 77 -5.73 -5.19 -10.55
C VAL A 77 -5.27 -5.30 -9.09
N GLU A 78 -6.17 -4.92 -8.20
CA GLU A 78 -6.03 -4.96 -6.76
C GLU A 78 -7.19 -5.78 -6.20
N TYR A 79 -6.90 -6.96 -5.67
CA TYR A 79 -7.91 -7.90 -5.17
C TYR A 79 -8.42 -7.50 -3.79
N VAL A 80 -9.64 -7.97 -3.46
CA VAL A 80 -10.21 -7.91 -2.10
C VAL A 80 -10.53 -9.33 -1.65
N ASN A 81 -9.96 -9.74 -0.54
CA ASN A 81 -10.08 -11.10 -0.01
C ASN A 81 -11.52 -11.56 0.22
N GLN A 82 -12.44 -10.64 0.49
CA GLN A 82 -13.86 -10.95 0.74
C GLN A 82 -14.54 -11.69 -0.43
N PHE A 83 -14.03 -11.58 -1.65
CA PHE A 83 -14.59 -12.24 -2.83
C PHE A 83 -14.04 -13.64 -3.08
N PHE A 84 -13.04 -14.07 -2.30
CA PHE A 84 -12.47 -15.42 -2.35
C PHE A 84 -11.92 -15.87 -0.98
N MET A 85 -12.66 -15.56 0.09
CA MET A 85 -12.24 -15.72 1.48
C MET A 85 -11.87 -17.16 1.85
N ASP A 86 -12.60 -18.13 1.33
CA ASP A 86 -12.38 -19.56 1.54
C ASP A 86 -11.30 -20.18 0.60
N LYS A 87 -10.76 -19.36 -0.34
CA LYS A 87 -9.84 -19.80 -1.39
C LYS A 87 -8.37 -19.44 -1.13
N ALA A 88 -8.06 -18.78 -0.02
CA ALA A 88 -6.70 -18.31 0.28
C ALA A 88 -5.62 -19.42 0.21
N LYS A 89 -5.99 -20.68 0.43
CA LYS A 89 -5.11 -21.87 0.39
C LYS A 89 -5.46 -22.84 -0.75
N ASP A 90 -6.42 -22.51 -1.58
CA ASP A 90 -6.83 -23.32 -2.73
C ASP A 90 -5.89 -23.04 -3.91
N ALA A 91 -4.85 -23.86 -4.05
CA ALA A 91 -3.83 -23.69 -5.10
C ALA A 91 -4.42 -23.77 -6.52
N LYS A 92 -5.49 -24.58 -6.73
CA LYS A 92 -6.17 -24.71 -8.03
C LYS A 92 -6.90 -23.40 -8.36
N TYR A 93 -7.65 -22.86 -7.41
CA TYR A 93 -8.38 -21.62 -7.58
C TYR A 93 -7.44 -20.43 -7.79
N LEU A 94 -6.42 -20.28 -6.96
CA LEU A 94 -5.40 -19.23 -7.12
C LEU A 94 -4.61 -19.39 -8.42
N GLY A 95 -4.35 -20.64 -8.85
CA GLY A 95 -3.75 -20.95 -10.14
C GLY A 95 -4.59 -20.48 -11.31
N GLU A 96 -5.91 -20.66 -11.23
CA GLU A 96 -6.86 -20.17 -12.25
C GLU A 96 -6.92 -18.62 -12.25
N MET A 97 -6.98 -17.96 -11.08
CA MET A 97 -6.88 -16.50 -10.99
C MET A 97 -5.62 -15.98 -11.68
N LYS A 98 -4.47 -16.57 -11.36
CA LYS A 98 -3.17 -16.17 -11.93
C LYS A 98 -3.13 -16.36 -13.44
N LYS A 99 -3.60 -17.53 -13.91
CA LYS A 99 -3.67 -17.86 -15.34
C LYS A 99 -4.54 -16.86 -16.09
N ARG A 100 -5.77 -16.61 -15.64
CA ARG A 100 -6.69 -15.68 -16.30
C ARG A 100 -6.15 -14.26 -16.33
N ALA A 101 -5.49 -13.80 -15.27
CA ALA A 101 -4.83 -12.50 -15.27
C ALA A 101 -3.71 -12.45 -16.32
N ALA A 102 -2.88 -13.48 -16.41
CA ALA A 102 -1.81 -13.57 -17.41
C ALA A 102 -2.35 -13.63 -18.84
N ASP A 103 -3.40 -14.43 -19.10
CA ASP A 103 -4.06 -14.53 -20.41
C ASP A 103 -4.61 -13.19 -20.91
N GLN A 104 -4.97 -12.29 -19.99
CA GLN A 104 -5.45 -10.93 -20.30
C GLN A 104 -4.34 -9.87 -20.27
N GLY A 105 -3.09 -10.25 -20.03
CA GLY A 105 -1.99 -9.29 -19.85
C GLY A 105 -2.18 -8.35 -18.65
N VAL A 106 -2.88 -8.82 -17.60
CA VAL A 106 -3.21 -8.04 -16.39
C VAL A 106 -2.27 -8.40 -15.24
N LYS A 107 -1.68 -7.40 -14.61
CA LYS A 107 -0.81 -7.54 -13.44
C LYS A 107 -1.62 -7.60 -12.15
N SER A 108 -1.30 -8.54 -11.27
CA SER A 108 -1.81 -8.59 -9.90
C SER A 108 -0.91 -7.74 -9.00
N LEU A 109 -1.45 -6.75 -8.29
CA LEU A 109 -0.66 -5.79 -7.53
C LEU A 109 -0.68 -6.03 -6.03
N LEU A 110 -1.86 -6.24 -5.47
CA LEU A 110 -2.04 -6.45 -4.03
C LEU A 110 -3.33 -7.21 -3.71
N ILE A 111 -3.43 -7.70 -2.48
CA ILE A 111 -4.69 -8.19 -1.89
C ILE A 111 -5.05 -7.29 -0.72
N MET A 112 -6.22 -6.66 -0.75
CA MET A 112 -6.83 -5.98 0.39
C MET A 112 -7.44 -7.02 1.32
N CYS A 113 -6.93 -7.08 2.56
CA CYS A 113 -7.35 -8.08 3.55
C CYS A 113 -8.30 -7.45 4.57
N ASP A 114 -9.56 -7.88 4.54
CA ASP A 114 -10.60 -7.49 5.49
C ASP A 114 -11.03 -8.70 6.33
N ARG A 115 -11.68 -8.43 7.49
CA ARG A 115 -12.28 -9.44 8.38
C ARG A 115 -11.31 -10.47 8.97
N GLU A 116 -10.03 -10.16 9.03
CA GLU A 116 -9.00 -11.03 9.61
C GLU A 116 -8.65 -10.67 11.08
N GLY A 117 -9.39 -9.71 11.68
CA GLY A 117 -9.19 -9.20 13.03
C GLY A 117 -8.55 -7.82 13.09
N ASN A 118 -8.35 -7.30 14.29
CA ASN A 118 -7.72 -6.01 14.53
C ASN A 118 -6.22 -6.19 14.74
N ILE A 119 -5.41 -5.61 13.86
CA ILE A 119 -3.94 -5.76 13.92
C ILE A 119 -3.35 -5.13 15.19
N GLY A 120 -4.03 -4.15 15.77
CA GLY A 120 -3.69 -3.51 17.04
C GLY A 120 -4.64 -3.90 18.18
N ASP A 121 -5.18 -5.12 18.23
CA ASP A 121 -6.06 -5.55 19.31
C ASP A 121 -5.36 -5.42 20.68
N PRO A 122 -5.99 -4.83 21.70
CA PRO A 122 -5.44 -4.73 23.05
C PRO A 122 -5.08 -6.09 23.67
N ASP A 123 -5.89 -7.10 23.39
CA ASP A 123 -5.59 -8.48 23.78
C ASP A 123 -4.43 -9.03 22.93
N SER A 124 -3.34 -9.39 23.58
CA SER A 124 -2.13 -9.87 22.91
C SER A 124 -2.34 -11.19 22.15
N ALA A 125 -3.23 -12.07 22.65
CA ALA A 125 -3.54 -13.34 21.99
C ALA A 125 -4.37 -13.08 20.71
N LYS A 126 -5.36 -12.20 20.77
CA LYS A 126 -6.15 -11.78 19.59
C LYS A 126 -5.29 -11.06 18.57
N ARG A 127 -4.40 -10.17 19.01
CA ARG A 127 -3.45 -9.48 18.12
C ARG A 127 -2.52 -10.48 17.41
N LYS A 128 -2.00 -11.49 18.16
CA LYS A 128 -1.23 -12.59 17.57
C LYS A 128 -2.06 -13.39 16.58
N GLN A 129 -3.29 -13.75 16.92
CA GLN A 129 -4.20 -14.49 16.04
C GLN A 129 -4.47 -13.71 14.74
N THR A 130 -4.64 -12.38 14.84
CA THR A 130 -4.80 -11.51 13.65
C THR A 130 -3.57 -11.59 12.74
N VAL A 131 -2.38 -11.54 13.29
CA VAL A 131 -1.14 -11.72 12.49
C VAL A 131 -1.12 -13.10 11.82
N ASP A 132 -1.48 -14.15 12.54
CA ASP A 132 -1.51 -15.52 12.00
C ASP A 132 -2.59 -15.69 10.90
N ASN A 133 -3.75 -15.04 11.05
CA ASN A 133 -4.81 -15.03 10.04
C ASN A 133 -4.36 -14.42 8.70
N HIS A 134 -3.50 -13.41 8.73
CA HIS A 134 -3.00 -12.76 7.53
C HIS A 134 -1.93 -13.56 6.79
N ARG A 135 -1.31 -14.61 7.40
CA ARG A 135 -0.26 -15.42 6.75
C ARG A 135 -0.73 -16.03 5.45
N LYS A 136 -1.93 -16.63 5.43
CA LYS A 136 -2.53 -17.22 4.22
C LYS A 136 -2.64 -16.22 3.07
N TRP A 137 -2.86 -14.92 3.38
CA TRP A 137 -2.96 -13.88 2.36
C TRP A 137 -1.59 -13.40 1.87
N LEU A 138 -0.57 -13.43 2.72
CA LEU A 138 0.80 -13.23 2.27
C LEU A 138 1.22 -14.34 1.28
N ASP A 139 0.90 -15.60 1.59
CA ASP A 139 1.21 -16.73 0.71
C ASP A 139 0.44 -16.61 -0.62
N ALA A 140 -0.86 -16.32 -0.56
CA ALA A 140 -1.69 -16.09 -1.74
C ALA A 140 -1.19 -14.91 -2.59
N ALA A 141 -0.84 -13.78 -1.97
CA ALA A 141 -0.28 -12.63 -2.65
C ALA A 141 1.05 -12.95 -3.35
N LYS A 142 1.93 -13.69 -2.68
CA LYS A 142 3.18 -14.16 -3.27
C LYS A 142 2.92 -15.07 -4.48
N PHE A 143 1.99 -16.00 -4.35
CA PHE A 143 1.63 -16.93 -5.43
C PHE A 143 1.06 -16.20 -6.66
N LEU A 144 0.18 -15.21 -6.44
CA LEU A 144 -0.43 -14.40 -7.50
C LEU A 144 0.54 -13.38 -8.14
N GLY A 145 1.74 -13.18 -7.56
CA GLY A 145 2.72 -12.21 -8.05
C GLY A 145 2.47 -10.78 -7.58
N CYS A 146 1.65 -10.59 -6.55
CA CYS A 146 1.44 -9.30 -5.90
C CYS A 146 2.71 -8.79 -5.23
N HIS A 147 2.82 -7.45 -5.07
CA HIS A 147 3.93 -6.83 -4.32
C HIS A 147 3.55 -6.52 -2.87
N SER A 148 2.28 -6.56 -2.50
CA SER A 148 1.79 -6.15 -1.18
C SER A 148 0.54 -6.92 -0.74
N ILE A 149 0.30 -6.92 0.56
CA ILE A 149 -1.06 -7.02 1.11
C ILE A 149 -1.41 -5.69 1.79
N ARG A 150 -2.68 -5.27 1.71
CA ARG A 150 -3.22 -4.16 2.48
C ARG A 150 -3.97 -4.71 3.69
N VAL A 151 -3.71 -4.14 4.86
CA VAL A 151 -4.36 -4.49 6.11
C VAL A 151 -4.99 -3.27 6.76
N ASN A 152 -5.98 -3.49 7.63
CA ASN A 152 -6.59 -2.43 8.42
C ASN A 152 -5.87 -2.28 9.75
N ALA A 153 -5.55 -1.03 10.16
CA ALA A 153 -4.89 -0.75 11.44
C ALA A 153 -5.88 -0.57 12.60
N GLY A 154 -6.86 -1.48 12.70
CA GLY A 154 -7.87 -1.45 13.77
C GLY A 154 -7.21 -1.67 15.14
N SER A 155 -7.60 -0.83 16.12
CA SER A 155 -7.16 -0.89 17.52
C SER A 155 -8.22 -0.24 18.42
N SER A 156 -7.98 -0.18 19.75
CA SER A 156 -8.80 0.55 20.70
C SER A 156 -7.96 1.02 21.90
N GLY A 157 -8.49 1.98 22.65
CA GLY A 157 -7.81 2.67 23.75
C GLY A 157 -7.49 4.12 23.40
N THR A 158 -6.57 4.72 24.14
CA THR A 158 -6.07 6.08 23.88
C THR A 158 -5.27 6.13 22.57
N TRP A 159 -4.97 7.33 22.09
CA TRP A 159 -4.13 7.54 20.91
C TRP A 159 -2.80 6.77 21.00
N ASP A 160 -2.06 6.98 22.06
CA ASP A 160 -0.73 6.38 22.27
C ASP A 160 -0.79 4.86 22.41
N GLU A 161 -1.81 4.33 23.09
CA GLU A 161 -2.04 2.89 23.19
C GLU A 161 -2.29 2.29 21.82
N GLN A 162 -3.19 2.87 21.04
CA GLN A 162 -3.49 2.39 19.69
C GLN A 162 -2.27 2.46 18.77
N VAL A 163 -1.45 3.52 18.85
CA VAL A 163 -0.18 3.60 18.09
C VAL A 163 0.76 2.45 18.44
N LYS A 164 0.95 2.17 19.75
CA LYS A 164 1.82 1.08 20.22
C LYS A 164 1.31 -0.29 19.77
N LEU A 165 0.02 -0.54 19.92
CA LEU A 165 -0.60 -1.83 19.62
C LEU A 165 -0.62 -2.09 18.12
N ALA A 166 -1.02 -1.10 17.30
CA ALA A 166 -1.01 -1.23 15.85
C ALA A 166 0.41 -1.43 15.30
N ALA A 167 1.39 -0.69 15.83
CA ALA A 167 2.79 -0.85 15.44
C ALA A 167 3.35 -2.23 15.81
N ASP A 168 3.00 -2.80 16.99
CA ASP A 168 3.40 -4.16 17.37
C ASP A 168 2.88 -5.21 16.38
N GLY A 169 1.58 -5.19 16.09
CA GLY A 169 0.99 -6.15 15.16
C GLY A 169 1.53 -6.00 13.73
N LEU A 170 1.66 -4.76 13.25
CA LEU A 170 2.22 -4.47 11.93
C LEU A 170 3.70 -4.88 11.82
N SER A 171 4.52 -4.65 12.86
CA SER A 171 5.92 -5.08 12.89
C SER A 171 6.05 -6.58 12.73
N ARG A 172 5.24 -7.35 13.48
CA ARG A 172 5.21 -8.82 13.39
C ARG A 172 4.80 -9.30 12.00
N LEU A 173 3.73 -8.73 11.45
CA LEU A 173 3.24 -9.10 10.12
C LEU A 173 4.23 -8.70 9.02
N THR A 174 4.82 -7.50 9.13
CA THR A 174 5.82 -7.00 8.19
C THR A 174 7.07 -7.88 8.16
N ALA A 175 7.52 -8.37 9.33
CA ALA A 175 8.65 -9.29 9.40
C ALA A 175 8.40 -10.60 8.63
N ILE A 176 7.13 -11.09 8.63
CA ILE A 176 6.74 -12.26 7.85
C ILE A 176 6.69 -11.91 6.36
N GLY A 177 6.01 -10.82 5.98
CA GLY A 177 5.92 -10.37 4.59
C GLY A 177 7.29 -10.10 3.97
N ALA A 178 8.23 -9.54 4.74
CA ALA A 178 9.58 -9.25 4.30
C ALA A 178 10.36 -10.51 3.85
N LYS A 179 10.18 -11.64 4.54
CA LYS A 179 10.77 -12.94 4.17
C LYS A 179 10.25 -13.44 2.82
N LEU A 180 9.03 -13.07 2.45
CA LEU A 180 8.39 -13.41 1.16
C LEU A 180 8.68 -12.36 0.07
N GLY A 181 9.35 -11.27 0.41
CA GLY A 181 9.59 -10.14 -0.49
C GLY A 181 8.37 -9.22 -0.67
N LEU A 182 7.36 -9.32 0.20
CA LEU A 182 6.11 -8.55 0.14
C LEU A 182 6.13 -7.36 1.09
N ASN A 183 5.36 -6.32 0.73
CA ASN A 183 5.07 -5.22 1.63
C ASN A 183 3.76 -5.49 2.39
N VAL A 184 3.70 -4.97 3.61
CA VAL A 184 2.47 -4.85 4.40
C VAL A 184 2.12 -3.37 4.46
N ILE A 185 0.99 -3.00 3.90
CA ILE A 185 0.59 -1.60 3.76
C ILE A 185 -0.74 -1.35 4.45
N VAL A 186 -0.90 -0.14 4.95
CA VAL A 186 -2.12 0.30 5.66
C VAL A 186 -2.82 1.37 4.85
N GLU A 187 -4.13 1.21 4.68
CA GLU A 187 -5.01 2.22 4.13
C GLU A 187 -5.57 3.11 5.25
N ASN A 188 -5.74 4.40 4.99
CA ASN A 188 -6.59 5.24 5.81
C ASN A 188 -8.05 4.81 5.60
N HIS A 189 -8.59 3.99 6.52
CA HIS A 189 -9.86 3.29 6.33
C HIS A 189 -10.73 3.25 7.60
N GLY A 190 -11.17 4.42 8.06
CA GLY A 190 -12.01 4.59 9.24
C GLY A 190 -11.25 4.59 10.58
N GLY A 191 -11.90 5.11 11.62
CA GLY A 191 -11.27 5.26 12.92
C GLY A 191 -10.01 6.12 12.86
N LEU A 192 -9.07 5.90 13.78
CA LEU A 192 -7.83 6.66 13.81
C LEU A 192 -6.94 6.44 12.58
N SER A 193 -7.09 5.34 11.82
CA SER A 193 -6.35 5.18 10.57
C SER A 193 -6.71 6.24 9.52
N SER A 194 -7.91 6.85 9.60
CA SER A 194 -8.31 8.00 8.79
C SER A 194 -7.74 9.34 9.26
N ASN A 195 -7.04 9.38 10.40
CA ASN A 195 -6.24 10.51 10.82
C ASN A 195 -4.81 10.31 10.36
N ALA A 196 -4.37 11.11 9.40
CA ALA A 196 -3.05 10.93 8.80
C ALA A 196 -1.89 11.12 9.78
N ASP A 197 -2.04 11.94 10.82
CA ASP A 197 -1.01 12.12 11.84
C ASP A 197 -0.82 10.83 12.64
N TRP A 198 -1.92 10.21 13.05
CA TRP A 198 -1.90 8.93 13.74
C TRP A 198 -1.27 7.82 12.88
N LEU A 199 -1.72 7.71 11.62
CA LEU A 199 -1.21 6.64 10.74
C LEU A 199 0.28 6.81 10.44
N VAL A 200 0.75 8.03 10.23
CA VAL A 200 2.18 8.33 10.05
C VAL A 200 2.99 7.94 11.29
N GLU A 201 2.46 8.22 12.49
CA GLU A 201 3.12 7.84 13.75
C GLU A 201 3.25 6.32 13.87
N VAL A 202 2.19 5.57 13.54
CA VAL A 202 2.22 4.10 13.49
C VAL A 202 3.28 3.60 12.52
N ILE A 203 3.28 4.10 11.26
CA ILE A 203 4.24 3.65 10.24
C ILE A 203 5.69 3.96 10.65
N LYS A 204 5.94 5.16 11.19
CA LYS A 204 7.27 5.54 11.71
C LYS A 204 7.70 4.66 12.89
N LYS A 205 6.76 4.26 13.74
CA LYS A 205 7.05 3.38 14.88
C LYS A 205 7.39 1.94 14.45
N VAL A 206 6.80 1.46 13.36
CA VAL A 206 7.18 0.17 12.74
C VAL A 206 8.59 0.24 12.15
N ASP A 207 8.98 1.36 11.57
CA ASP A 207 10.29 1.68 10.99
C ASP A 207 10.87 0.54 10.14
N HIS A 208 10.11 0.09 9.16
CA HIS A 208 10.54 -0.98 8.27
C HIS A 208 10.24 -0.65 6.81
N LYS A 209 11.23 -0.78 5.92
CA LYS A 209 11.12 -0.42 4.48
C LYS A 209 9.96 -1.10 3.73
N ARG A 210 9.48 -2.24 4.21
CA ARG A 210 8.34 -2.98 3.65
C ARG A 210 7.02 -2.72 4.37
N CYS A 211 7.00 -1.88 5.41
CA CYS A 211 5.78 -1.31 5.95
C CYS A 211 5.53 0.04 5.28
N GLY A 212 4.29 0.32 4.92
CA GLY A 212 3.96 1.58 4.24
C GLY A 212 2.46 1.82 4.21
N THR A 213 2.05 2.73 3.33
CA THR A 213 0.65 3.12 3.19
C THR A 213 0.08 2.78 1.81
N LEU A 214 -1.24 2.63 1.76
CA LEU A 214 -2.09 2.74 0.58
C LEU A 214 -2.98 3.97 0.78
N PRO A 215 -2.48 5.20 0.53
CA PRO A 215 -3.29 6.40 0.75
C PRO A 215 -4.52 6.40 -0.14
N ASP A 216 -5.70 6.51 0.48
CA ASP A 216 -6.98 6.64 -0.19
C ASP A 216 -7.42 8.11 -0.20
N PHE A 217 -7.86 8.63 -1.35
CA PHE A 217 -8.21 10.03 -1.52
C PHE A 217 -9.43 10.46 -0.68
N GLY A 218 -10.35 9.54 -0.37
CA GLY A 218 -11.65 9.82 0.23
C GLY A 218 -11.86 9.26 1.64
N ASN A 219 -11.03 8.33 2.11
CA ASN A 219 -11.24 7.64 3.38
C ASN A 219 -10.67 8.42 4.58
N PHE A 220 -10.97 9.72 4.67
CA PHE A 220 -10.51 10.60 5.74
C PHE A 220 -11.59 10.93 6.78
N ARG A 221 -12.70 10.18 6.80
CA ARG A 221 -13.70 10.27 7.86
C ARG A 221 -13.27 9.39 9.05
N ILE A 222 -12.96 10.03 10.18
CA ILE A 222 -12.54 9.35 11.41
C ILE A 222 -13.74 8.71 12.10
N LYS A 223 -14.79 9.50 12.32
CA LYS A 223 -16.10 9.08 12.88
C LYS A 223 -17.20 10.06 12.43
N PRO A 224 -18.47 9.82 12.74
CA PRO A 224 -19.53 10.78 12.47
C PRO A 224 -19.18 12.17 13.04
N GLY A 225 -19.20 13.20 12.17
CA GLY A 225 -18.90 14.59 12.55
C GLY A 225 -17.39 14.92 12.68
N GLU A 226 -16.50 13.96 12.47
CA GLU A 226 -15.05 14.19 12.53
C GLU A 226 -14.34 13.63 11.31
N SER A 227 -13.58 14.45 10.63
CA SER A 227 -12.78 14.08 9.46
C SER A 227 -11.43 14.79 9.47
N TYR A 228 -10.52 14.28 8.68
CA TYR A 228 -9.23 14.88 8.38
C TYR A 228 -9.27 15.48 6.97
N ASP A 229 -8.66 16.64 6.74
CA ASP A 229 -8.57 17.21 5.40
C ASP A 229 -7.83 16.25 4.45
N SER A 230 -8.49 15.82 3.38
CA SER A 230 -7.98 14.81 2.45
C SER A 230 -6.67 15.22 1.78
N TYR A 231 -6.53 16.49 1.36
CA TYR A 231 -5.32 16.93 0.67
C TYR A 231 -4.11 16.99 1.64
N ARG A 232 -4.34 17.48 2.86
CA ARG A 232 -3.32 17.48 3.92
C ARG A 232 -2.96 16.04 4.33
N GLY A 233 -3.95 15.16 4.42
CA GLY A 233 -3.75 13.75 4.73
C GLY A 233 -2.90 13.05 3.67
N MET A 234 -3.22 13.26 2.41
CA MET A 234 -2.43 12.72 1.31
C MET A 234 -0.97 13.18 1.36
N GLN A 235 -0.71 14.48 1.57
CA GLN A 235 0.66 14.99 1.71
C GLN A 235 1.46 14.27 2.79
N LYS A 236 0.81 13.89 3.90
CA LYS A 236 1.46 13.18 5.01
C LYS A 236 1.69 11.70 4.74
N LEU A 237 0.76 11.03 4.04
CA LEU A 237 0.81 9.58 3.81
C LEU A 237 1.65 9.19 2.59
N LEU A 238 1.69 10.03 1.55
CA LEU A 238 2.38 9.76 0.29
C LEU A 238 3.88 9.42 0.42
N PRO A 239 4.67 9.99 1.35
CA PRO A 239 6.06 9.58 1.54
C PRO A 239 6.26 8.09 1.89
N PHE A 240 5.22 7.43 2.38
CA PHE A 240 5.22 6.01 2.76
C PHE A 240 4.46 5.12 1.77
N ALA A 241 3.90 5.70 0.69
CA ALA A 241 3.01 5.00 -0.23
C ALA A 241 3.69 3.88 -1.01
N LYS A 242 2.99 2.76 -1.16
CA LYS A 242 3.34 1.63 -2.04
C LYS A 242 2.28 1.38 -3.12
N GLY A 243 1.18 2.08 -3.07
CA GLY A 243 0.07 2.18 -3.99
C GLY A 243 -0.77 3.39 -3.58
N VAL A 244 -1.74 3.77 -4.40
CA VAL A 244 -2.68 4.88 -4.11
C VAL A 244 -4.08 4.43 -4.50
N SER A 245 -5.06 4.59 -3.60
CA SER A 245 -6.49 4.34 -3.88
C SER A 245 -7.20 5.64 -4.27
N VAL A 246 -7.87 5.63 -5.41
CA VAL A 246 -8.53 6.80 -6.00
C VAL A 246 -10.02 6.75 -5.74
N LYS A 247 -10.54 7.76 -5.04
CA LYS A 247 -11.98 8.04 -4.90
C LYS A 247 -12.35 9.29 -5.72
N ASP A 248 -13.65 9.56 -5.81
CA ASP A 248 -14.17 10.76 -6.49
C ASP A 248 -14.63 11.86 -5.52
N ARG A 249 -14.44 11.66 -4.23
CA ARG A 249 -14.82 12.58 -3.16
C ARG A 249 -13.71 12.75 -2.14
N VAL A 250 -13.70 13.91 -1.50
CA VAL A 250 -12.74 14.31 -0.45
C VAL A 250 -13.49 14.91 0.74
N TRP A 251 -12.84 14.91 1.90
CA TRP A 251 -13.31 15.55 3.13
C TRP A 251 -12.48 16.79 3.44
N ASP A 252 -13.13 17.81 4.03
CA ASP A 252 -12.42 18.87 4.77
C ASP A 252 -12.36 18.51 6.27
N ASP A 253 -11.65 19.33 7.05
CA ASP A 253 -11.51 19.16 8.50
C ASP A 253 -12.77 19.54 9.30
N LYS A 254 -13.82 20.05 8.63
CA LYS A 254 -15.11 20.41 9.21
C LYS A 254 -16.18 19.33 8.99
N GLY A 255 -15.80 18.17 8.46
CA GLY A 255 -16.73 17.06 8.20
C GLY A 255 -17.56 17.21 6.93
N LYS A 256 -17.22 18.14 6.04
CA LYS A 256 -17.92 18.32 4.76
C LYS A 256 -17.24 17.50 3.67
N GLN A 257 -18.06 16.76 2.93
CA GLN A 257 -17.63 16.02 1.75
C GLN A 257 -17.88 16.86 0.48
N SER A 258 -16.91 16.85 -0.44
CA SER A 258 -17.02 17.50 -1.74
C SER A 258 -16.49 16.60 -2.86
N ALA A 259 -16.73 16.98 -4.12
CA ALA A 259 -16.12 16.30 -5.26
C ALA A 259 -14.60 16.51 -5.25
N LEU A 260 -13.87 15.47 -5.66
CA LEU A 260 -12.42 15.53 -5.81
C LEU A 260 -12.01 16.49 -6.95
N ASP A 261 -11.06 17.37 -6.66
CA ASP A 261 -10.25 18.05 -7.69
C ASP A 261 -9.08 17.10 -8.07
N TYR A 262 -9.23 16.42 -9.21
CA TYR A 262 -8.26 15.44 -9.70
C TYR A 262 -6.91 16.07 -10.02
N ASP A 263 -6.90 17.25 -10.64
CA ASP A 263 -5.68 17.93 -11.05
C ASP A 263 -4.84 18.33 -9.80
N ARG A 264 -5.50 18.86 -8.79
CA ARG A 264 -4.86 19.20 -7.49
C ARG A 264 -4.31 17.96 -6.80
N MET A 265 -5.12 16.90 -6.70
CA MET A 265 -4.74 15.68 -5.97
C MET A 265 -3.60 14.93 -6.65
N LEU A 266 -3.68 14.74 -7.96
CA LEU A 266 -2.64 14.05 -8.71
C LEU A 266 -1.33 14.83 -8.78
N LYS A 267 -1.37 16.18 -8.77
CA LYS A 267 -0.17 17.00 -8.58
C LYS A 267 0.51 16.71 -7.23
N LEU A 268 -0.26 16.52 -6.14
CA LEU A 268 0.32 16.10 -4.85
C LEU A 268 0.96 14.71 -4.93
N VAL A 269 0.27 13.75 -5.56
CA VAL A 269 0.82 12.39 -5.76
C VAL A 269 2.11 12.46 -6.57
N HIS A 270 2.11 13.17 -7.68
CA HIS A 270 3.29 13.32 -8.52
C HIS A 270 4.44 14.05 -7.80
N ALA A 271 4.11 15.14 -7.08
CA ALA A 271 5.07 15.95 -6.34
C ALA A 271 5.72 15.21 -5.16
N SER A 272 5.07 14.16 -4.62
CA SER A 272 5.66 13.32 -3.57
C SER A 272 6.79 12.40 -4.07
N GLY A 273 7.01 12.30 -5.37
CA GLY A 273 7.93 11.34 -5.96
C GLY A 273 7.33 9.93 -6.14
N PHE A 274 6.07 9.71 -5.76
CA PHE A 274 5.42 8.42 -5.99
C PHE A 274 5.34 8.11 -7.50
N ARG A 275 5.77 6.91 -7.86
CA ARG A 275 5.71 6.36 -9.22
C ARG A 275 5.20 4.93 -9.12
N GLY A 276 3.92 4.76 -9.41
CA GLY A 276 3.26 3.48 -9.25
C GLY A 276 1.81 3.54 -9.71
N TYR A 277 0.99 2.67 -9.15
CA TYR A 277 -0.39 2.53 -9.56
C TYR A 277 -1.34 3.37 -8.71
N CYS A 278 -2.29 4.01 -9.40
CA CYS A 278 -3.45 4.69 -8.87
C CYS A 278 -4.67 3.80 -9.12
N GLY A 279 -5.14 3.11 -8.09
CA GLY A 279 -6.24 2.15 -8.16
C GLY A 279 -7.59 2.85 -8.21
N ILE A 280 -8.37 2.64 -9.27
CA ILE A 280 -9.75 3.15 -9.36
C ILE A 280 -10.60 2.43 -8.33
N GLU A 281 -11.21 3.17 -7.41
CA GLU A 281 -12.17 2.67 -6.43
C GLU A 281 -13.39 3.60 -6.32
N PHE A 282 -13.92 3.96 -7.48
CA PHE A 282 -15.11 4.82 -7.62
C PHE A 282 -15.87 4.54 -8.92
N GLY A 283 -17.07 5.09 -9.06
CA GLY A 283 -17.88 5.05 -10.28
C GLY A 283 -18.71 3.78 -10.47
N GLY A 284 -18.28 2.65 -9.91
CA GLY A 284 -18.93 1.35 -10.09
C GLY A 284 -18.76 0.77 -11.51
N TYR A 285 -19.23 -0.47 -11.69
CA TYR A 285 -19.06 -1.23 -12.94
C TYR A 285 -19.52 -0.48 -14.18
N ALA A 286 -20.73 0.09 -14.14
CA ALA A 286 -21.31 0.79 -15.30
C ALA A 286 -20.47 2.00 -15.79
N ASN A 287 -19.61 2.54 -14.94
CA ASN A 287 -18.82 3.74 -15.24
C ASN A 287 -17.31 3.47 -15.36
N LEU A 288 -16.86 2.22 -15.39
CA LEU A 288 -15.43 1.89 -15.37
C LEU A 288 -14.63 2.60 -16.47
N THR A 289 -15.13 2.53 -17.71
CA THR A 289 -14.47 3.20 -18.87
C THR A 289 -14.40 4.73 -18.65
N ALA A 290 -15.47 5.34 -18.15
CA ALA A 290 -15.50 6.79 -17.90
C ALA A 290 -14.55 7.15 -16.74
N SER A 291 -14.52 6.37 -15.65
CA SER A 291 -13.63 6.55 -14.53
C SER A 291 -12.16 6.44 -14.95
N ARG A 292 -11.81 5.41 -15.74
CA ARG A 292 -10.47 5.26 -16.31
C ARG A 292 -10.09 6.45 -17.16
N LYS A 293 -10.97 6.86 -18.12
CA LYS A 293 -10.69 8.00 -19.00
C LYS A 293 -10.48 9.30 -18.22
N LYS A 294 -11.30 9.55 -17.20
CA LYS A 294 -11.18 10.71 -16.31
C LYS A 294 -9.83 10.75 -15.61
N LEU A 295 -9.41 9.63 -15.00
CA LEU A 295 -8.13 9.53 -14.32
C LEU A 295 -6.96 9.65 -15.30
N GLN A 296 -7.03 9.00 -16.46
CA GLN A 296 -6.00 9.07 -17.50
C GLN A 296 -5.81 10.51 -17.99
N THR A 297 -6.90 11.24 -18.24
CA THR A 297 -6.86 12.65 -18.65
C THR A 297 -6.20 13.53 -17.60
N ALA A 298 -6.44 13.28 -16.32
CA ALA A 298 -5.81 14.05 -15.26
C ALA A 298 -4.32 13.70 -15.10
N ILE A 299 -3.94 12.42 -15.24
CA ILE A 299 -2.54 11.98 -15.24
C ILE A 299 -1.75 12.59 -16.42
N SER A 300 -2.35 12.67 -17.62
CA SER A 300 -1.65 13.19 -18.79
C SER A 300 -1.32 14.68 -18.73
N LYS A 301 -1.79 15.40 -17.71
CA LYS A 301 -1.49 16.82 -17.46
C LYS A 301 -0.28 17.02 -16.52
N LEU A 302 0.28 15.93 -15.99
CA LEU A 302 1.44 15.97 -15.08
C LEU A 302 2.76 16.01 -15.83
#